data_e1a0bfaaaa5ad0ba303bea9904e27f7e
#
_entry.id   e1a0bfaaaa5ad0ba303bea9904e27f7e
#
_cell.length_a   1.000
_cell.length_b   1.000
_cell.length_c   1.000
_cell.angle_alpha   90.00
_cell.angle_beta   90.00
_cell.angle_gamma   90.00
#
_symmetry.space_group_name_H-M   'P 1'
#
loop_
_entity.id
_entity.type
_entity.pdbx_description
1 polymer ?
#
loop_
_entity_poly.entity_id
_entity_poly.type
_entity_poly.pdbx_seq_one_letter_code
_entity_poly.pdbx_strand_id
1 'polypeptide(L)'
;MVGSKIIAMISYVKRVVNYYLDKYKFIRGEMHLNSRKGAIHKSWGHVFSNHLFGDYVEFGVYQGDSFHYAIKSFLEFKGWLNSQKTSDELWRINTAKKSILNQEIYFHGLDTFEGMPKNNEKNIIFKEKNFISDIKEVEKKLHKLKNIKYYL
;
A
#
# COMPACT_ATOMS: atom_id res chain seq x y z
N MET A 1 -1.87 -13.10 36.98
CA MET A 1 -2.89 -12.76 35.95
C MET A 1 -3.07 -11.28 35.63
N VAL A 2 -2.80 -10.33 36.53
CA VAL A 2 -2.96 -8.89 36.28
C VAL A 2 -1.88 -8.34 35.34
N GLY A 3 -0.63 -8.79 35.46
CA GLY A 3 0.47 -8.30 34.62
C GLY A 3 0.35 -8.56 33.11
N SER A 4 -0.23 -9.70 32.71
CA SER A 4 -0.40 -10.02 31.28
C SER A 4 -1.43 -9.12 30.58
N LYS A 5 -2.48 -8.71 31.28
CA LYS A 5 -3.51 -7.79 30.76
C LYS A 5 -2.94 -6.37 30.60
N ILE A 6 -2.10 -5.92 31.51
CA ILE A 6 -1.44 -4.61 31.44
C ILE A 6 -0.49 -4.55 30.25
N ILE A 7 0.33 -5.59 30.03
CA ILE A 7 1.24 -5.67 28.88
C ILE A 7 0.45 -5.66 27.56
N ALA A 8 -0.64 -6.41 27.47
CA ALA A 8 -1.50 -6.43 26.30
C ALA A 8 -2.12 -5.06 26.01
N MET A 9 -2.56 -4.36 27.06
CA MET A 9 -3.13 -3.01 26.94
C MET A 9 -2.08 -1.98 26.47
N ILE A 10 -0.87 -2.02 27.01
CA ILE A 10 0.24 -1.16 26.60
C ILE A 10 0.60 -1.42 25.13
N SER A 11 0.66 -2.70 24.72
CA SER A 11 0.92 -3.08 23.34
C SER A 11 -0.17 -2.62 22.38
N TYR A 12 -1.44 -2.66 22.81
CA TYR A 12 -2.56 -2.14 22.03
C TYR A 12 -2.48 -0.62 21.87
N VAL A 13 -2.26 0.11 22.96
CA VAL A 13 -2.12 1.57 22.94
C VAL A 13 -0.95 2.00 22.06
N LYS A 14 0.22 1.35 22.16
CA LYS A 14 1.35 1.60 21.27
C LYS A 14 0.97 1.41 19.80
N ARG A 15 0.24 0.36 19.45
CA ARG A 15 -0.21 0.12 18.05
C ARG A 15 -1.14 1.22 17.56
N VAL A 16 -2.08 1.66 18.40
CA VAL A 16 -3.03 2.72 18.03
C VAL A 16 -2.29 4.05 17.87
N VAL A 17 -1.40 4.40 18.80
CA VAL A 17 -0.60 5.63 18.72
C VAL A 17 0.30 5.61 17.49
N ASN A 18 1.01 4.51 17.23
CA ASN A 18 1.86 4.39 16.04
C ASN A 18 1.05 4.49 14.75
N TYR A 19 -0.14 3.87 14.70
CA TYR A 19 -1.04 3.98 13.53
C TYR A 19 -1.39 5.45 13.24
N TYR A 20 -1.76 6.23 14.26
CA TYR A 20 -2.09 7.64 14.07
C TYR A 20 -0.87 8.49 13.76
N LEU A 21 0.28 8.22 14.38
CA LEU A 21 1.53 8.92 14.07
C LEU A 21 2.00 8.63 12.65
N ASP A 22 1.94 7.38 12.19
CA ASP A 22 2.31 7.01 10.83
C ASP A 22 1.34 7.62 9.82
N LYS A 23 0.04 7.63 10.12
CA LYS A 23 -0.97 8.30 9.30
C LYS A 23 -0.73 9.80 9.22
N TYR A 24 -0.36 10.44 10.33
CA TYR A 24 -0.04 11.87 10.37
C TYR A 24 1.23 12.18 9.57
N LYS A 25 2.31 11.43 9.77
CA LYS A 25 3.57 11.54 9.00
C LYS A 25 3.35 11.31 7.51
N PHE A 26 2.52 10.34 7.19
CA PHE A 26 2.11 10.04 5.83
C PHE A 26 1.41 11.23 5.15
N ILE A 27 0.41 11.83 5.81
CA ILE A 27 -0.32 13.00 5.29
C ILE A 27 0.62 14.19 5.07
N ARG A 28 1.64 14.36 5.91
CA ARG A 28 2.66 15.40 5.78
C ARG A 28 3.81 15.06 4.83
N GLY A 29 3.83 13.87 4.26
CA GLY A 29 4.92 13.40 3.42
C GLY A 29 6.24 13.17 4.18
N GLU A 30 6.20 13.06 5.50
CA GLU A 30 7.37 12.93 6.37
C GLU A 30 7.82 11.47 6.59
N MET A 31 7.20 10.50 5.92
CA MET A 31 7.61 9.11 6.07
C MET A 31 9.00 8.85 5.50
N HIS A 32 9.84 8.22 6.30
CA HIS A 32 11.18 7.84 5.87
C HIS A 32 11.15 6.82 4.73
N LEU A 33 11.95 7.08 3.71
CA LEU A 33 12.11 6.19 2.54
C LEU A 33 12.87 4.89 2.84
N ASN A 34 13.36 4.70 4.07
CA ASN A 34 14.19 3.56 4.44
C ASN A 34 13.43 2.23 4.49
N SER A 35 12.14 2.25 4.23
CA SER A 35 11.34 1.03 4.10
C SER A 35 10.60 1.03 2.76
N ARG A 36 10.40 -0.16 2.19
CA ARG A 36 9.57 -0.36 0.99
C ARG A 36 8.19 0.30 1.15
N LYS A 37 7.62 0.19 2.32
CA LYS A 37 6.34 0.81 2.68
C LYS A 37 6.40 2.33 2.61
N GLY A 38 7.43 2.96 3.16
CA GLY A 38 7.62 4.40 3.09
C GLY A 38 7.77 4.91 1.66
N ALA A 39 8.46 4.17 0.79
CA ALA A 39 8.58 4.49 -0.63
C ALA A 39 7.21 4.46 -1.33
N ILE A 40 6.42 3.41 -1.13
CA ILE A 40 5.07 3.27 -1.69
C ILE A 40 4.17 4.43 -1.24
N HIS A 41 4.19 4.76 0.06
CA HIS A 41 3.40 5.90 0.56
C HIS A 41 3.79 7.23 -0.08
N LYS A 42 5.08 7.51 -0.20
CA LYS A 42 5.54 8.75 -0.85
C LYS A 42 5.18 8.78 -2.32
N SER A 43 5.24 7.66 -3.02
CA SER A 43 4.80 7.56 -4.41
C SER A 43 3.33 7.92 -4.56
N TRP A 44 2.45 7.40 -3.71
CA TRP A 44 1.04 7.80 -3.70
C TRP A 44 0.86 9.27 -3.34
N GLY A 45 1.60 9.79 -2.36
CA GLY A 45 1.60 11.22 -2.05
C GLY A 45 1.94 12.09 -3.25
N HIS A 46 2.96 11.68 -4.03
CA HIS A 46 3.35 12.35 -5.27
C HIS A 46 2.25 12.28 -6.34
N VAL A 47 1.68 11.10 -6.57
CA VAL A 47 0.57 10.88 -7.51
C VAL A 47 -0.61 11.79 -7.19
N PHE A 48 -1.03 11.82 -5.94
CA PHE A 48 -2.18 12.62 -5.50
C PHE A 48 -1.90 14.13 -5.57
N SER A 49 -0.69 14.57 -5.17
CA SER A 49 -0.31 15.99 -5.16
C SER A 49 -0.15 16.57 -6.56
N ASN A 50 0.22 15.74 -7.54
CA ASN A 50 0.41 16.17 -8.92
C ASN A 50 -0.77 15.82 -9.83
N HIS A 51 -1.88 15.35 -9.26
CA HIS A 51 -3.09 14.96 -10.01
C HIS A 51 -2.80 13.96 -11.14
N LEU A 52 -1.87 13.04 -10.89
CA LEU A 52 -1.52 11.99 -11.84
C LEU A 52 -2.59 10.89 -11.83
N PHE A 53 -2.81 10.31 -12.99
CA PHE A 53 -3.82 9.27 -13.21
C PHE A 53 -3.19 8.07 -13.88
N GLY A 54 -3.81 6.93 -13.69
CA GLY A 54 -3.42 5.69 -14.31
C GLY A 54 -3.50 4.53 -13.33
N ASP A 55 -3.33 3.36 -13.88
CA ASP A 55 -3.35 2.13 -13.11
C ASP A 55 -2.02 1.90 -12.39
N TYR A 56 -2.08 1.12 -11.33
CA TYR A 56 -0.89 0.66 -10.63
C TYR A 56 -0.44 -0.69 -11.21
N VAL A 57 0.83 -0.78 -11.56
CA VAL A 57 1.41 -2.04 -12.06
C VAL A 57 2.59 -2.43 -11.19
N GLU A 58 2.62 -3.68 -10.75
CA GLU A 58 3.73 -4.25 -9.98
C GLU A 58 4.24 -5.51 -10.67
N PHE A 59 5.55 -5.55 -10.95
CA PHE A 59 6.24 -6.73 -11.45
C PHE A 59 6.91 -7.46 -10.29
N GLY A 60 6.65 -8.76 -10.19
CA GLY A 60 7.18 -9.57 -9.08
C GLY A 60 6.39 -9.39 -7.79
N VAL A 61 5.15 -9.89 -7.79
CA VAL A 61 4.22 -9.80 -6.65
C VAL A 61 4.65 -10.68 -5.49
N TYR A 62 5.20 -11.86 -5.79
CA TYR A 62 5.63 -12.88 -4.81
C TYR A 62 4.52 -13.19 -3.80
N GLN A 63 4.73 -12.92 -2.51
CA GLN A 63 3.74 -13.14 -1.45
C GLN A 63 2.67 -12.04 -1.35
N GLY A 64 2.70 -11.04 -2.22
CA GLY A 64 1.72 -9.97 -2.31
C GLY A 64 1.80 -8.89 -1.23
N ASP A 65 2.84 -8.84 -0.42
CA ASP A 65 2.90 -7.90 0.70
C ASP A 65 3.04 -6.45 0.24
N SER A 66 3.89 -6.17 -0.76
CA SER A 66 4.02 -4.83 -1.35
C SER A 66 2.77 -4.44 -2.13
N PHE A 67 2.22 -5.34 -2.91
CA PHE A 67 1.01 -5.15 -3.70
C PHE A 67 -0.21 -4.84 -2.80
N HIS A 68 -0.45 -5.66 -1.78
CA HIS A 68 -1.48 -5.41 -0.77
C HIS A 68 -1.27 -4.05 -0.09
N TYR A 69 -0.02 -3.71 0.23
CA TYR A 69 0.30 -2.45 0.89
C TYR A 69 0.09 -1.25 -0.02
N ALA A 70 0.40 -1.35 -1.31
CA ALA A 70 0.13 -0.32 -2.30
C ALA A 70 -1.37 -0.01 -2.39
N ILE A 71 -2.19 -1.04 -2.51
CA ILE A 71 -3.65 -0.91 -2.53
C ILE A 71 -4.16 -0.27 -1.24
N LYS A 72 -3.70 -0.77 -0.09
CA LYS A 72 -4.10 -0.24 1.22
C LYS A 72 -3.75 1.24 1.37
N SER A 73 -2.55 1.63 0.95
CA SER A 73 -2.10 3.02 0.99
C SER A 73 -2.94 3.93 0.10
N PHE A 74 -3.27 3.46 -1.10
CA PHE A 74 -4.18 4.18 -1.99
C PHE A 74 -5.54 4.40 -1.36
N LEU A 75 -6.13 3.36 -0.77
CA LEU A 75 -7.43 3.46 -0.09
C LEU A 75 -7.40 4.44 1.10
N GLU A 76 -6.30 4.46 1.85
CA GLU A 76 -6.11 5.40 2.95
C GLU A 76 -6.02 6.84 2.43
N PHE A 77 -5.30 7.10 1.36
CA PHE A 77 -5.26 8.42 0.70
C PHE A 77 -6.62 8.83 0.15
N LYS A 78 -7.30 7.95 -0.55
CA LYS A 78 -8.63 8.19 -1.10
C LYS A 78 -9.61 8.53 0.03
N GLY A 79 -9.57 7.78 1.13
CA GLY A 79 -10.38 8.02 2.32
C GLY A 79 -10.07 9.37 2.98
N TRP A 80 -8.78 9.69 3.14
CA TRP A 80 -8.37 10.99 3.67
C TRP A 80 -8.86 12.14 2.77
N LEU A 81 -8.63 12.04 1.47
CA LEU A 81 -9.04 13.07 0.51
C LEU A 81 -10.55 13.29 0.55
N ASN A 82 -11.33 12.20 0.62
CA ASN A 82 -12.79 12.27 0.71
C ASN A 82 -13.27 12.99 1.99
N SER A 83 -12.55 12.82 3.10
CA SER A 83 -12.88 13.43 4.39
C SER A 83 -12.56 14.94 4.48
N GLN A 84 -11.75 15.48 3.56
CA GLN A 84 -11.40 16.89 3.59
C GLN A 84 -12.60 17.76 3.27
N LYS A 85 -12.73 18.90 3.95
CA LYS A 85 -13.72 19.91 3.62
C LYS A 85 -13.35 20.58 2.29
N THR A 86 -14.35 20.93 1.53
CA THR A 86 -14.19 21.75 0.32
C THR A 86 -14.40 23.22 0.69
N SER A 87 -13.46 24.08 0.31
CA SER A 87 -13.61 25.53 0.39
C SER A 87 -12.84 26.16 -0.78
N ASP A 88 -13.21 27.35 -1.16
CA ASP A 88 -12.55 28.05 -2.28
C ASP A 88 -11.05 28.26 -2.02
N GLU A 89 -10.66 28.42 -0.76
CA GLU A 89 -9.25 28.54 -0.34
C GLU A 89 -8.46 27.25 -0.50
N LEU A 90 -9.13 26.10 -0.58
CA LEU A 90 -8.53 24.78 -0.71
C LEU A 90 -8.63 24.23 -2.15
N TRP A 91 -8.39 25.10 -3.14
CA TRP A 91 -8.52 24.74 -4.55
C TRP A 91 -7.76 23.46 -4.95
N ARG A 92 -6.59 23.19 -4.36
CA ARG A 92 -5.81 21.96 -4.61
C ARG A 92 -6.55 20.71 -4.14
N ILE A 93 -7.18 20.76 -2.97
CA ILE A 93 -8.00 19.65 -2.44
C ILE A 93 -9.23 19.46 -3.32
N ASN A 94 -9.89 20.54 -3.72
CA ASN A 94 -11.06 20.47 -4.58
C ASN A 94 -10.72 19.88 -5.95
N THR A 95 -9.59 20.27 -6.54
CA THR A 95 -9.10 19.73 -7.81
C THR A 95 -8.75 18.24 -7.64
N ALA A 96 -8.02 17.87 -6.59
CA ALA A 96 -7.69 16.48 -6.31
C ALA A 96 -8.93 15.61 -6.10
N LYS A 97 -9.96 16.11 -5.40
CA LYS A 97 -11.23 15.40 -5.25
C LYS A 97 -11.91 15.15 -6.59
N LYS A 98 -12.05 16.17 -7.43
CA LYS A 98 -12.68 16.05 -8.75
C LYS A 98 -11.94 15.04 -9.63
N SER A 99 -10.63 15.09 -9.60
CA SER A 99 -9.79 14.27 -10.48
C SER A 99 -9.60 12.83 -9.99
N ILE A 100 -9.45 12.60 -8.68
CA ILE A 100 -9.05 11.29 -8.15
C ILE A 100 -10.25 10.48 -7.64
N LEU A 101 -11.21 11.11 -6.95
CA LEU A 101 -12.32 10.35 -6.36
C LEU A 101 -13.26 9.75 -7.40
N ASN A 102 -13.37 10.38 -8.56
CA ASN A 102 -14.25 9.94 -9.66
C ASN A 102 -13.59 8.95 -10.61
N GLN A 103 -12.32 8.62 -10.40
CA GLN A 103 -11.62 7.67 -11.27
C GLN A 103 -11.62 6.26 -10.71
N GLU A 104 -11.81 5.29 -11.59
CA GLU A 104 -11.49 3.90 -11.34
C GLU A 104 -10.00 3.70 -11.58
N ILE A 105 -9.32 3.14 -10.63
CA ILE A 105 -7.91 2.73 -10.72
C ILE A 105 -7.87 1.23 -10.57
N TYR A 106 -7.20 0.59 -11.50
CA TYR A 106 -6.97 -0.84 -11.49
C TYR A 106 -5.56 -1.13 -10.98
N PHE A 107 -5.44 -2.25 -10.28
CA PHE A 107 -4.16 -2.72 -9.77
C PHE A 107 -3.80 -4.01 -10.48
N HIS A 108 -2.66 -4.02 -11.15
CA HIS A 108 -2.17 -5.15 -11.92
C HIS A 108 -0.91 -5.71 -11.26
N GLY A 109 -0.99 -6.95 -10.78
CA GLY A 109 0.14 -7.70 -10.25
C GLY A 109 0.60 -8.72 -11.30
N LEU A 110 1.81 -8.55 -11.80
CA LEU A 110 2.38 -9.41 -12.83
C LEU A 110 3.44 -10.32 -12.22
N ASP A 111 3.11 -11.59 -12.08
CA ASP A 111 4.00 -12.62 -11.54
C ASP A 111 3.64 -13.98 -12.14
N THR A 112 4.60 -14.85 -12.27
CA THR A 112 4.35 -16.25 -12.67
C THR A 112 3.95 -17.12 -11.49
N PHE A 113 4.28 -16.70 -10.27
CA PHE A 113 4.17 -17.46 -9.02
C PHE A 113 4.98 -18.77 -9.00
N GLU A 114 5.68 -19.08 -10.07
CA GLU A 114 6.52 -20.29 -10.24
C GLU A 114 7.95 -20.08 -9.72
N GLY A 115 8.26 -18.85 -9.30
CA GLY A 115 9.60 -18.46 -8.84
C GLY A 115 10.55 -18.10 -9.98
N MET A 116 11.83 -18.02 -9.64
CA MET A 116 12.87 -17.67 -10.61
C MET A 116 13.03 -18.74 -11.67
N PRO A 117 13.09 -18.36 -12.95
CA PRO A 117 13.36 -19.31 -14.03
C PRO A 117 14.76 -19.90 -13.92
N LYS A 118 15.00 -20.97 -14.68
CA LYS A 118 16.33 -21.56 -14.79
C LYS A 118 17.35 -20.52 -15.25
N ASN A 119 18.42 -20.34 -14.49
CA ASN A 119 19.43 -19.35 -14.76
C ASN A 119 20.80 -19.84 -14.27
N ASN A 120 21.86 -19.12 -14.69
CA ASN A 120 23.23 -19.37 -14.28
C ASN A 120 23.71 -18.39 -13.19
N GLU A 121 22.77 -17.79 -12.46
CA GLU A 121 23.07 -16.79 -11.43
C GLU A 121 23.85 -17.43 -10.27
N LYS A 122 24.94 -16.80 -9.89
CA LYS A 122 25.78 -17.25 -8.77
C LYS A 122 25.23 -16.82 -7.40
N ASN A 123 24.41 -15.76 -7.39
CA ASN A 123 23.83 -15.28 -6.16
C ASN A 123 22.78 -16.27 -5.66
N ILE A 124 22.94 -16.71 -4.42
CA ILE A 124 22.05 -17.70 -3.80
C ILE A 124 20.60 -17.23 -3.69
N ILE A 125 20.37 -15.92 -3.65
CA ILE A 125 19.02 -15.31 -3.54
C ILE A 125 18.25 -15.46 -4.85
N PHE A 126 18.92 -15.42 -6.00
CA PHE A 126 18.30 -15.45 -7.33
C PHE A 126 18.41 -16.81 -8.03
N LYS A 127 18.58 -17.88 -7.26
CA LYS A 127 18.59 -19.25 -7.81
C LYS A 127 17.22 -19.65 -8.35
N GLU A 128 17.27 -20.58 -9.30
CA GLU A 128 16.07 -21.24 -9.84
C GLU A 128 15.12 -21.67 -8.72
N LYS A 129 13.82 -21.47 -8.94
CA LYS A 129 12.71 -21.75 -8.00
C LYS A 129 12.70 -20.95 -6.69
N ASN A 130 13.65 -20.04 -6.47
CA ASN A 130 13.46 -19.08 -5.38
C ASN A 130 12.26 -18.17 -5.70
N PHE A 131 11.60 -17.65 -4.66
CA PHE A 131 10.42 -16.80 -4.75
C PHE A 131 9.16 -17.48 -5.31
N ILE A 132 9.06 -18.81 -5.20
CA ILE A 132 7.78 -19.50 -5.42
C ILE A 132 6.76 -19.03 -4.37
N SER A 133 5.55 -18.77 -4.82
CA SER A 133 4.45 -18.40 -3.92
C SER A 133 3.11 -18.93 -4.44
N ASP A 134 2.12 -18.95 -3.56
CA ASP A 134 0.78 -19.43 -3.90
C ASP A 134 -0.13 -18.24 -4.20
N ILE A 135 -0.58 -18.14 -5.43
CA ILE A 135 -1.53 -17.10 -5.89
C ILE A 135 -2.79 -17.05 -5.03
N LYS A 136 -3.29 -18.20 -4.53
CA LYS A 136 -4.49 -18.26 -3.68
C LYS A 136 -4.27 -17.57 -2.34
N GLU A 137 -3.06 -17.68 -1.77
CA GLU A 137 -2.73 -16.97 -0.53
C GLU A 137 -2.62 -15.46 -0.75
N VAL A 138 -2.13 -15.02 -1.92
CA VAL A 138 -2.12 -13.61 -2.32
C VAL A 138 -3.55 -13.11 -2.47
N GLU A 139 -4.38 -13.80 -3.23
CA GLU A 139 -5.80 -13.46 -3.40
C GLU A 139 -6.54 -13.37 -2.06
N LYS A 140 -6.31 -14.29 -1.14
CA LYS A 140 -6.89 -14.27 0.21
C LYS A 140 -6.51 -13.03 1.01
N LYS A 141 -5.29 -12.52 0.83
CA LYS A 141 -4.88 -11.24 1.44
C LYS A 141 -5.64 -10.08 0.82
N LEU A 142 -5.80 -10.07 -0.50
CA LEU A 142 -6.42 -9.00 -1.27
C LEU A 142 -7.94 -8.95 -1.09
N HIS A 143 -8.62 -10.08 -0.95
CA HIS A 143 -10.07 -10.15 -0.69
C HIS A 143 -10.52 -9.41 0.57
N LYS A 144 -9.62 -9.12 1.49
CA LYS A 144 -9.89 -8.31 2.68
C LYS A 144 -10.04 -6.81 2.36
N LEU A 145 -9.58 -6.39 1.19
CA LEU A 145 -9.65 -5.01 0.72
C LEU A 145 -10.94 -4.84 -0.09
N LYS A 146 -11.81 -3.94 0.38
CA LYS A 146 -13.10 -3.67 -0.28
C LYS A 146 -12.98 -2.52 -1.27
N ASN A 147 -13.88 -2.49 -2.25
CA ASN A 147 -14.01 -1.39 -3.21
C ASN A 147 -12.74 -1.15 -4.05
N ILE A 148 -12.10 -2.23 -4.47
CA ILE A 148 -10.92 -2.18 -5.33
C ILE A 148 -11.04 -3.21 -6.46
N LYS A 149 -10.50 -2.89 -7.61
CA LYS A 149 -10.37 -3.81 -8.75
C LYS A 149 -8.89 -4.16 -8.91
N TYR A 150 -8.57 -5.44 -8.88
CA TYR A 150 -7.21 -5.93 -9.09
C TYR A 150 -7.19 -7.16 -9.98
N TYR A 151 -6.05 -7.39 -10.59
CA TYR A 151 -5.74 -8.53 -11.45
C TYR A 151 -4.38 -9.10 -11.03
N LEU A 152 -4.29 -10.41 -11.01
CA LEU A 152 -3.06 -11.17 -10.76
C LEU A 152 -2.79 -12.10 -11.93
#